data_410c07571edd5c7600a90e13c54c1462
#
_entry.id   410c07571edd5c7600a90e13c54c1462
#
_cell.length_a   1.000
_cell.length_b   1.000
_cell.length_c   1.000
_cell.angle_alpha   90.00
_cell.angle_beta   90.00
_cell.angle_gamma   90.00
#
_symmetry.space_group_name_H-M   'P 1'
#
loop_
_entity.id
_entity.type
_entity.pdbx_description
1 polymer ?
#
loop_
_entity_poly.entity_id
_entity_poly.type
_entity_poly.pdbx_seq_one_letter_code
_entity_poly.pdbx_strand_id
1 'polypeptide(L)'
;MIIVDDSEKYNNNSYTFFGPLGMAFHDNGIALEDTYTVKCLLSVVLLLVMIVSITGNVCTCAVIARNRSMRSPTNCYLFHLAVTDLLMAFFVPIDIYILWIPEFYPLGEIGCRIHLILFDCLCNCSLLIITTFTVERYMVVKKPFLRQKLSNNSRVCKLVAVMWFISCCFCIPDLVDIDFKESKKYVFCYVTMSYIMTLIITAEIFVFYVIPLTIIIVMYVLITIELKFKKKLRSSPANGQQNRDKAVIMLGAVALSFCVFWAPYCVLRIMLIWPKFTYEEHYNTWKILNYLCYNSYVSSAVNPILYSLMSRKFRQAFKDIFNGRKPRARKRMDSTRNSLLRNNTCRDIIMSDIKLYT
;
A
#
# COMPACT_ATOMS: atom_id res chain seq x y z
N MET A 1 0.83 -2.95 19.50
CA MET A 1 1.77 -4.05 19.69
C MET A 1 2.37 -3.90 21.09
N ILE A 2 2.06 -4.81 21.97
CA ILE A 2 2.53 -4.78 23.36
C ILE A 2 3.72 -5.74 23.46
N ILE A 3 4.82 -5.28 23.99
CA ILE A 3 6.04 -6.08 24.12
C ILE A 3 6.30 -6.29 25.59
N VAL A 4 6.42 -7.53 25.97
CA VAL A 4 6.85 -7.95 27.32
C VAL A 4 8.24 -8.54 27.19
N ASP A 5 9.18 -8.04 27.95
CA ASP A 5 10.51 -8.60 28.04
C ASP A 5 10.49 -9.79 29.00
N ASP A 6 10.83 -10.98 28.50
CA ASP A 6 10.86 -12.25 29.24
C ASP A 6 12.11 -12.39 30.12
N SER A 7 12.84 -11.30 30.34
CA SER A 7 13.96 -11.29 31.30
C SER A 7 13.46 -11.32 32.75
N GLU A 8 12.76 -12.36 33.14
CA GLU A 8 12.29 -12.66 34.52
C GLU A 8 13.41 -12.78 35.57
N LYS A 9 14.58 -12.31 35.27
CA LYS A 9 15.70 -12.32 36.21
C LYS A 9 16.16 -10.97 36.72
N TYR A 10 15.53 -9.87 36.31
CA TYR A 10 15.87 -8.56 36.84
C TYR A 10 14.65 -7.82 37.37
N ASN A 11 14.49 -7.89 38.67
CA ASN A 11 13.78 -6.97 39.56
C ASN A 11 12.33 -6.65 39.23
N ASN A 12 11.45 -7.18 40.05
CA ASN A 12 10.13 -6.63 40.38
C ASN A 12 9.87 -5.22 39.82
N ASN A 13 8.81 -5.05 39.06
CA ASN A 13 8.01 -3.86 38.90
C ASN A 13 8.09 -3.05 37.61
N SER A 14 8.33 -3.59 36.42
CA SER A 14 7.98 -2.81 35.23
C SER A 14 7.76 -3.68 33.99
N TYR A 15 6.52 -4.10 33.76
CA TYR A 15 6.11 -4.59 32.47
C TYR A 15 5.71 -3.40 31.60
N THR A 16 6.41 -3.20 30.51
CA THR A 16 6.07 -2.16 29.55
C THR A 16 5.29 -2.81 28.39
N PHE A 17 4.04 -2.45 28.21
CA PHE A 17 3.15 -3.02 27.20
C PHE A 17 2.95 -2.05 26.05
N PHE A 18 2.98 -2.55 24.80
CA PHE A 18 2.78 -1.75 23.61
C PHE A 18 1.65 -2.34 22.75
N GLY A 19 0.60 -1.60 22.50
CA GLY A 19 -0.50 -2.00 21.59
C GLY A 19 -0.09 -1.99 20.11
N PRO A 20 -0.96 -2.40 19.17
CA PRO A 20 -0.67 -2.46 17.73
C PRO A 20 -0.12 -1.15 17.17
N LEU A 21 -0.43 -0.05 17.84
CA LEU A 21 0.06 1.30 17.57
C LEU A 21 0.71 1.93 18.81
N GLY A 22 1.28 1.08 19.71
CA GLY A 22 2.26 1.51 20.67
C GLY A 22 1.77 2.28 21.88
N MET A 23 0.67 1.87 22.51
CA MET A 23 0.39 2.37 23.85
C MET A 23 1.21 1.62 24.87
N ALA A 24 1.89 2.35 25.76
CA ALA A 24 2.67 1.79 26.82
C ALA A 24 1.90 1.80 28.14
N PHE A 25 1.98 0.72 28.88
CA PHE A 25 1.41 0.57 30.21
C PHE A 25 2.50 0.32 31.24
N HIS A 26 2.35 0.86 32.42
CA HIS A 26 3.23 0.61 33.56
C HIS A 26 2.49 -0.27 34.59
N ASP A 27 3.23 -1.12 35.30
CA ASP A 27 2.68 -2.08 36.28
C ASP A 27 1.88 -1.43 37.43
N ASN A 28 2.10 -0.14 37.69
CA ASN A 28 1.45 0.64 38.75
C ASN A 28 0.24 1.46 38.30
N GLY A 29 -0.28 1.23 37.10
CA GLY A 29 -1.40 1.97 36.56
C GLY A 29 -1.16 2.50 35.16
N ILE A 30 -2.23 2.90 34.51
CA ILE A 30 -2.27 3.37 33.13
C ILE A 30 -1.39 4.60 32.99
N ALA A 31 -0.26 4.45 32.29
CA ALA A 31 0.74 5.51 32.20
C ALA A 31 0.38 6.62 31.20
N LEU A 32 -0.75 6.53 30.50
CA LEU A 32 -1.10 7.46 29.41
C LEU A 32 -2.55 7.91 29.47
N GLU A 33 -2.85 8.82 30.34
CA GLU A 33 -4.00 9.70 30.12
C GLU A 33 -3.63 10.73 29.05
N ASP A 34 -3.95 10.42 27.81
CA ASP A 34 -3.96 11.46 26.78
C ASP A 34 -5.07 12.44 27.08
N THR A 35 -4.76 13.72 26.88
CA THR A 35 -5.75 14.78 27.00
C THR A 35 -6.92 14.48 26.07
N TYR A 36 -8.15 14.63 26.53
CA TYR A 36 -9.37 14.44 25.72
C TYR A 36 -9.28 15.12 24.36
N THR A 37 -8.66 16.31 24.30
CA THR A 37 -8.45 17.06 23.05
C THR A 37 -7.63 16.26 22.04
N VAL A 38 -6.56 15.58 22.46
CA VAL A 38 -5.72 14.75 21.58
C VAL A 38 -6.48 13.54 21.11
N LYS A 39 -7.19 12.84 22.01
CA LYS A 39 -8.05 11.69 21.63
C LYS A 39 -9.13 12.07 20.64
N CYS A 40 -9.84 13.19 20.86
CA CYS A 40 -10.84 13.69 19.93
C CYS A 40 -10.25 14.04 18.56
N LEU A 41 -9.13 14.80 18.54
CA LEU A 41 -8.48 15.20 17.29
C LEU A 41 -8.02 13.99 16.47
N LEU A 42 -7.33 13.05 17.10
CA LEU A 42 -6.89 11.82 16.44
C LEU A 42 -8.07 11.00 15.92
N SER A 43 -9.12 10.83 16.73
CA SER A 43 -10.31 10.09 16.30
C SER A 43 -10.97 10.72 15.07
N VAL A 44 -11.12 12.03 15.04
CA VAL A 44 -11.69 12.75 13.88
C VAL A 44 -10.81 12.57 12.64
N VAL A 45 -9.48 12.72 12.78
CA VAL A 45 -8.54 12.52 11.67
C VAL A 45 -8.61 11.08 11.15
N LEU A 46 -8.57 10.09 12.04
CA LEU A 46 -8.64 8.67 11.66
C LEU A 46 -9.96 8.33 10.96
N LEU A 47 -11.09 8.83 11.44
CA LEU A 47 -12.39 8.63 10.80
C LEU A 47 -12.44 9.24 9.40
N LEU A 48 -11.91 10.46 9.22
CA LEU A 48 -11.82 11.10 7.90
C LEU A 48 -10.93 10.29 6.95
N VAL A 49 -9.77 9.85 7.43
CA VAL A 49 -8.85 9.00 6.66
C VAL A 49 -9.53 7.69 6.26
N MET A 50 -10.23 7.03 7.19
CA MET A 50 -10.99 5.80 6.92
C MET A 50 -12.05 6.02 5.83
N ILE A 51 -12.86 7.08 5.93
CA ILE A 51 -13.92 7.38 4.95
C ILE A 51 -13.30 7.60 3.56
N VAL A 52 -12.22 8.38 3.47
CA VAL A 52 -11.51 8.64 2.21
C VAL A 52 -10.89 7.36 1.65
N SER A 53 -10.26 6.55 2.52
CA SER A 53 -9.67 5.27 2.12
C SER A 53 -10.74 4.31 1.58
N ILE A 54 -11.83 4.08 2.32
CA ILE A 54 -12.89 3.17 1.89
C ILE A 54 -13.53 3.65 0.58
N THR A 55 -13.97 4.90 0.53
CA THR A 55 -14.64 5.42 -0.68
C THR A 55 -13.72 5.43 -1.89
N GLY A 56 -12.48 5.86 -1.73
CA GLY A 56 -11.49 5.95 -2.81
C GLY A 56 -11.08 4.57 -3.34
N ASN A 57 -10.82 3.61 -2.46
CA ASN A 57 -10.37 2.29 -2.85
C ASN A 57 -11.51 1.40 -3.39
N VAL A 58 -12.74 1.50 -2.85
CA VAL A 58 -13.93 0.87 -3.44
C VAL A 58 -14.16 1.39 -4.85
N CYS A 59 -14.09 2.71 -5.07
CA CYS A 59 -14.20 3.30 -6.39
C CYS A 59 -13.08 2.82 -7.33
N THR A 60 -11.83 2.73 -6.86
CA THR A 60 -10.69 2.21 -7.63
C THR A 60 -10.93 0.77 -8.06
N CYS A 61 -11.33 -0.10 -7.16
CA CYS A 61 -11.70 -1.47 -7.46
C CYS A 61 -12.85 -1.54 -8.48
N ALA A 62 -13.91 -0.75 -8.29
CA ALA A 62 -15.07 -0.72 -9.18
C ALA A 62 -14.70 -0.24 -10.60
N VAL A 63 -13.87 0.80 -10.74
CA VAL A 63 -13.37 1.31 -12.03
C VAL A 63 -12.60 0.23 -12.78
N ILE A 64 -11.69 -0.46 -12.11
CA ILE A 64 -10.84 -1.48 -12.73
C ILE A 64 -11.66 -2.73 -13.09
N ALA A 65 -12.55 -3.17 -12.19
CA ALA A 65 -13.37 -4.36 -12.41
C ALA A 65 -14.41 -4.19 -13.52
N ARG A 66 -15.11 -3.04 -13.55
CA ARG A 66 -16.21 -2.79 -14.51
C ARG A 66 -15.72 -2.36 -15.88
N ASN A 67 -14.57 -1.69 -15.99
CA ASN A 67 -14.08 -1.15 -17.24
C ASN A 67 -12.99 -2.04 -17.87
N ARG A 68 -13.33 -2.81 -18.90
CA ARG A 68 -12.39 -3.68 -19.63
C ARG A 68 -11.15 -2.94 -20.16
N SER A 69 -11.28 -1.65 -20.52
CA SER A 69 -10.15 -0.84 -21.00
C SER A 69 -9.15 -0.48 -19.91
N MET A 70 -9.54 -0.65 -18.63
CA MET A 70 -8.72 -0.42 -17.46
C MET A 70 -8.01 -1.70 -16.96
N ARG A 71 -8.33 -2.87 -17.50
CA ARG A 71 -7.69 -4.15 -17.13
C ARG A 71 -6.31 -4.28 -17.79
N SER A 72 -5.34 -3.55 -17.27
CA SER A 72 -3.93 -3.63 -17.69
C SER A 72 -3.09 -4.19 -16.53
N PRO A 73 -1.90 -4.75 -16.79
CA PRO A 73 -0.98 -5.21 -15.73
C PRO A 73 -0.73 -4.15 -14.65
N THR A 74 -0.55 -2.91 -15.06
CA THR A 74 -0.40 -1.76 -14.15
C THR A 74 -1.59 -1.63 -13.20
N ASN A 75 -2.80 -1.64 -13.76
CA ASN A 75 -4.00 -1.45 -12.94
C ASN A 75 -4.33 -2.69 -12.13
N CYS A 76 -3.79 -3.86 -12.49
CA CYS A 76 -3.89 -5.06 -11.66
C CYS A 76 -3.13 -4.87 -10.33
N TYR A 77 -1.92 -4.31 -10.34
CA TYR A 77 -1.22 -3.94 -9.11
C TYR A 77 -2.01 -2.91 -8.28
N LEU A 78 -2.57 -1.88 -8.94
CA LEU A 78 -3.37 -0.86 -8.27
C LEU A 78 -4.66 -1.45 -7.66
N PHE A 79 -5.26 -2.46 -8.31
CA PHE A 79 -6.41 -3.17 -7.77
C PHE A 79 -6.06 -3.91 -6.48
N HIS A 80 -4.96 -4.67 -6.47
CA HIS A 80 -4.52 -5.39 -5.27
C HIS A 80 -4.09 -4.44 -4.15
N LEU A 81 -3.44 -3.33 -4.48
CA LEU A 81 -3.11 -2.30 -3.50
C LEU A 81 -4.39 -1.68 -2.90
N ALA A 82 -5.42 -1.42 -3.72
CA ALA A 82 -6.70 -0.95 -3.22
C ALA A 82 -7.40 -1.98 -2.31
N VAL A 83 -7.22 -3.28 -2.55
CA VAL A 83 -7.74 -4.33 -1.67
C VAL A 83 -7.00 -4.34 -0.33
N THR A 84 -5.66 -4.26 -0.31
CA THR A 84 -4.89 -4.15 0.95
C THR A 84 -5.27 -2.89 1.73
N ASP A 85 -5.43 -1.74 1.05
CA ASP A 85 -5.85 -0.49 1.67
C ASP A 85 -7.26 -0.58 2.29
N LEU A 86 -8.19 -1.28 1.65
CA LEU A 86 -9.53 -1.54 2.21
C LEU A 86 -9.47 -2.40 3.47
N LEU A 87 -8.66 -3.46 3.46
CA LEU A 87 -8.48 -4.32 4.63
C LEU A 87 -7.85 -3.55 5.80
N MET A 88 -6.87 -2.68 5.52
CA MET A 88 -6.29 -1.80 6.54
C MET A 88 -7.32 -0.86 7.17
N ALA A 89 -8.25 -0.33 6.38
CA ALA A 89 -9.27 0.59 6.89
C ALA A 89 -10.22 -0.05 7.93
N PHE A 90 -10.35 -1.39 7.97
CA PHE A 90 -11.14 -2.08 8.98
C PHE A 90 -10.51 -2.06 10.38
N PHE A 91 -9.21 -1.79 10.51
CA PHE A 91 -8.55 -1.70 11.80
C PHE A 91 -8.76 -0.35 12.48
N VAL A 92 -9.07 0.71 11.73
CA VAL A 92 -9.24 2.06 12.26
C VAL A 92 -10.27 2.14 13.41
N PRO A 93 -11.46 1.52 13.35
CA PRO A 93 -12.40 1.53 14.47
C PRO A 93 -11.85 0.84 15.73
N ILE A 94 -11.05 -0.23 15.55
CA ILE A 94 -10.42 -0.96 16.66
C ILE A 94 -9.38 -0.07 17.33
N ASP A 95 -8.56 0.61 16.55
CA ASP A 95 -7.54 1.53 17.06
C ASP A 95 -8.14 2.75 17.76
N ILE A 96 -9.25 3.29 17.23
CA ILE A 96 -10.00 4.35 17.91
C ILE A 96 -10.53 3.85 19.25
N TYR A 97 -11.06 2.61 19.31
CA TYR A 97 -11.51 2.03 20.56
C TYR A 97 -10.37 1.91 21.58
N ILE A 98 -9.22 1.38 21.16
CA ILE A 98 -8.03 1.24 22.02
C ILE A 98 -7.50 2.61 22.45
N LEU A 99 -7.57 3.64 21.59
CA LEU A 99 -7.20 5.02 21.96
C LEU A 99 -8.05 5.57 23.12
N TRP A 100 -9.33 5.22 23.16
CA TRP A 100 -10.27 5.67 24.21
C TRP A 100 -10.25 4.79 25.45
N ILE A 101 -10.15 3.48 25.28
CA ILE A 101 -10.23 2.49 26.35
C ILE A 101 -9.01 1.55 26.24
N PRO A 102 -7.82 2.06 26.58
CA PRO A 102 -6.58 1.29 26.41
C PRO A 102 -6.48 0.06 27.32
N GLU A 103 -7.26 0.03 28.42
CA GLU A 103 -7.23 -1.08 29.39
C GLU A 103 -7.91 -2.34 28.87
N PHE A 104 -8.81 -2.23 27.88
CA PHE A 104 -9.60 -3.35 27.39
C PHE A 104 -9.46 -3.55 25.88
N TYR A 105 -8.71 -4.57 25.49
CA TYR A 105 -8.64 -4.97 24.10
C TYR A 105 -9.98 -5.62 23.66
N PRO A 106 -10.62 -5.15 22.54
CA PRO A 106 -12.02 -5.47 22.26
C PRO A 106 -12.27 -6.83 21.58
N LEU A 107 -11.25 -7.47 20.97
CA LEU A 107 -11.47 -8.62 20.06
C LEU A 107 -11.20 -9.99 20.69
N GLY A 108 -10.82 -10.05 21.97
CA GLY A 108 -10.42 -11.29 22.63
C GLY A 108 -9.12 -11.88 22.07
N GLU A 109 -8.73 -13.07 22.54
CA GLU A 109 -7.43 -13.69 22.20
C GLU A 109 -7.28 -13.98 20.72
N ILE A 110 -8.25 -14.62 20.09
CA ILE A 110 -8.20 -14.97 18.66
C ILE A 110 -8.15 -13.69 17.81
N GLY A 111 -8.98 -12.70 18.15
CA GLY A 111 -8.99 -11.42 17.45
C GLY A 111 -7.69 -10.62 17.63
N CYS A 112 -7.04 -10.74 18.80
CA CYS A 112 -5.73 -10.18 19.08
C CYS A 112 -4.68 -10.73 18.08
N ARG A 113 -4.54 -12.05 17.99
CA ARG A 113 -3.60 -12.71 17.07
C ARG A 113 -3.87 -12.35 15.62
N ILE A 114 -5.13 -12.43 15.18
CA ILE A 114 -5.52 -12.08 13.80
C ILE A 114 -5.24 -10.61 13.49
N HIS A 115 -5.56 -9.70 14.39
CA HIS A 115 -5.36 -8.27 14.18
C HIS A 115 -3.88 -7.93 13.94
N LEU A 116 -3.00 -8.38 14.84
CA LEU A 116 -1.56 -8.06 14.75
C LEU A 116 -0.93 -8.66 13.48
N ILE A 117 -1.17 -9.96 13.25
CA ILE A 117 -0.59 -10.66 12.09
C ILE A 117 -1.11 -10.08 10.78
N LEU A 118 -2.43 -9.85 10.70
CA LEU A 118 -3.01 -9.35 9.46
C LEU A 118 -2.55 -7.91 9.18
N PHE A 119 -2.40 -7.08 10.20
CA PHE A 119 -1.85 -5.74 10.05
C PHE A 119 -0.44 -5.79 9.43
N ASP A 120 0.49 -6.55 10.02
CA ASP A 120 1.86 -6.69 9.52
C ASP A 120 1.89 -7.33 8.11
N CYS A 121 1.10 -8.37 7.88
CA CYS A 121 1.00 -9.00 6.57
C CYS A 121 0.54 -8.02 5.47
N LEU A 122 -0.45 -7.17 5.75
CA LEU A 122 -0.94 -6.15 4.82
C LEU A 122 0.13 -5.09 4.53
N CYS A 123 0.88 -4.68 5.55
CA CYS A 123 2.02 -3.76 5.42
C CYS A 123 3.08 -4.32 4.48
N ASN A 124 3.56 -5.53 4.80
CA ASN A 124 4.60 -6.23 4.07
C ASN A 124 4.18 -6.48 2.61
N CYS A 125 2.95 -6.94 2.40
CA CYS A 125 2.39 -7.17 1.07
C CYS A 125 2.31 -5.88 0.23
N SER A 126 1.84 -4.78 0.82
CA SER A 126 1.74 -3.49 0.13
C SER A 126 3.11 -2.98 -0.34
N LEU A 127 4.15 -3.12 0.51
CA LEU A 127 5.53 -2.77 0.17
C LEU A 127 6.08 -3.59 -1.00
N LEU A 128 5.88 -4.90 -0.98
CA LEU A 128 6.31 -5.78 -2.07
C LEU A 128 5.59 -5.44 -3.38
N ILE A 129 4.28 -5.17 -3.34
CA ILE A 129 3.49 -4.77 -4.51
C ILE A 129 4.04 -3.47 -5.12
N ILE A 130 4.26 -2.43 -4.31
CA ILE A 130 4.78 -1.14 -4.79
C ILE A 130 6.20 -1.29 -5.35
N THR A 131 7.05 -2.07 -4.69
CA THR A 131 8.42 -2.32 -5.12
C THR A 131 8.46 -3.02 -6.47
N THR A 132 7.74 -4.13 -6.60
CA THR A 132 7.67 -4.90 -7.85
C THR A 132 7.11 -4.06 -8.99
N PHE A 133 6.06 -3.30 -8.71
CA PHE A 133 5.48 -2.39 -9.65
C PHE A 133 6.47 -1.31 -10.12
N THR A 134 7.28 -0.74 -9.21
CA THR A 134 8.30 0.25 -9.53
C THR A 134 9.40 -0.34 -10.43
N VAL A 135 9.86 -1.55 -10.13
CA VAL A 135 10.83 -2.27 -10.98
C VAL A 135 10.28 -2.52 -12.38
N GLU A 136 9.02 -2.98 -12.51
CA GLU A 136 8.39 -3.17 -13.82
C GLU A 136 8.28 -1.86 -14.61
N ARG A 137 8.00 -0.75 -13.94
CA ARG A 137 7.97 0.58 -14.60
C ARG A 137 9.33 0.96 -15.16
N TYR A 138 10.38 0.77 -14.38
CA TYR A 138 11.74 0.99 -14.86
C TYR A 138 12.06 0.16 -16.10
N MET A 139 11.78 -1.14 -16.06
CA MET A 139 12.03 -2.03 -17.20
C MET A 139 11.30 -1.58 -18.46
N VAL A 140 10.04 -1.17 -18.36
CA VAL A 140 9.26 -0.66 -19.51
C VAL A 140 9.75 0.68 -20.01
N VAL A 141 10.23 1.55 -19.12
CA VAL A 141 10.81 2.85 -19.50
C VAL A 141 12.13 2.65 -20.24
N LYS A 142 13.01 1.81 -19.70
CA LYS A 142 14.35 1.55 -20.30
C LYS A 142 14.23 0.76 -21.62
N LYS A 143 13.44 -0.30 -21.64
CA LYS A 143 13.28 -1.21 -22.79
C LYS A 143 11.80 -1.32 -23.20
N PRO A 144 11.30 -0.44 -24.10
CA PRO A 144 9.87 -0.40 -24.46
C PRO A 144 9.31 -1.68 -25.06
N PHE A 145 10.15 -2.53 -25.70
CA PHE A 145 9.73 -3.83 -26.25
C PHE A 145 9.33 -4.83 -25.14
N LEU A 146 9.89 -4.71 -23.92
CA LEU A 146 9.47 -5.55 -22.78
C LEU A 146 8.00 -5.32 -22.39
N ARG A 147 7.41 -4.20 -22.79
CA ARG A 147 6.00 -3.91 -22.54
C ARG A 147 5.08 -5.02 -23.05
N GLN A 148 5.38 -5.64 -24.18
CA GLN A 148 4.58 -6.73 -24.73
C GLN A 148 4.71 -8.00 -23.90
N LYS A 149 5.93 -8.35 -23.49
CA LYS A 149 6.19 -9.51 -22.61
C LYS A 149 5.56 -9.34 -21.22
N LEU A 150 5.57 -8.12 -20.69
CA LEU A 150 5.01 -7.79 -19.39
C LEU A 150 3.50 -7.50 -19.43
N SER A 151 2.84 -7.61 -20.59
CA SER A 151 1.43 -7.28 -20.79
C SER A 151 0.43 -8.32 -20.26
N ASN A 152 0.89 -9.42 -19.66
CA ASN A 152 0.04 -10.50 -19.19
C ASN A 152 -0.45 -10.26 -17.75
N ASN A 153 -1.77 -10.08 -17.57
CA ASN A 153 -2.39 -9.89 -16.25
C ASN A 153 -2.28 -11.15 -15.37
N SER A 154 -2.36 -12.37 -15.96
CA SER A 154 -2.22 -13.61 -15.20
C SER A 154 -0.86 -13.72 -14.52
N ARG A 155 0.21 -13.21 -15.16
CA ARG A 155 1.54 -13.13 -14.56
C ARG A 155 1.53 -12.22 -13.31
N VAL A 156 0.88 -11.06 -13.41
CA VAL A 156 0.78 -10.13 -12.26
C VAL A 156 0.01 -10.76 -11.11
N CYS A 157 -1.12 -11.41 -11.38
CA CYS A 157 -1.87 -12.12 -10.32
C CYS A 157 -1.03 -13.19 -9.63
N LYS A 158 -0.22 -13.96 -10.39
CA LYS A 158 0.70 -14.95 -9.81
C LYS A 158 1.78 -14.29 -8.95
N LEU A 159 2.37 -13.19 -9.41
CA LEU A 159 3.36 -12.44 -8.63
C LEU A 159 2.76 -11.90 -7.33
N VAL A 160 1.56 -11.32 -7.39
CA VAL A 160 0.87 -10.83 -6.20
C VAL A 160 0.54 -11.98 -5.24
N ALA A 161 0.09 -13.14 -5.74
CA ALA A 161 -0.13 -14.31 -4.89
C ALA A 161 1.15 -14.77 -4.18
N VAL A 162 2.30 -14.74 -4.87
CA VAL A 162 3.61 -15.02 -4.25
C VAL A 162 3.95 -13.97 -3.18
N MET A 163 3.68 -12.69 -3.42
CA MET A 163 3.94 -11.64 -2.44
C MET A 163 3.08 -11.83 -1.17
N TRP A 164 1.80 -12.15 -1.31
CA TRP A 164 0.94 -12.50 -0.18
C TRP A 164 1.48 -13.70 0.58
N PHE A 165 1.88 -14.75 -0.15
CA PHE A 165 2.44 -15.95 0.47
C PHE A 165 3.72 -15.64 1.27
N ILE A 166 4.66 -14.86 0.69
CA ILE A 166 5.88 -14.44 1.39
C ILE A 166 5.53 -13.61 2.63
N SER A 167 4.64 -12.62 2.50
CA SER A 167 4.23 -11.78 3.64
C SER A 167 3.62 -12.62 4.76
N CYS A 168 2.73 -13.57 4.44
CA CYS A 168 2.16 -14.47 5.44
C CYS A 168 3.21 -15.36 6.11
N CYS A 169 4.16 -15.91 5.34
CA CYS A 169 5.21 -16.78 5.90
C CYS A 169 6.10 -16.05 6.92
N PHE A 170 6.36 -14.76 6.70
CA PHE A 170 7.14 -13.95 7.66
C PHE A 170 6.35 -13.59 8.92
N CYS A 171 5.02 -13.44 8.81
CA CYS A 171 4.18 -13.13 9.96
C CYS A 171 3.72 -14.36 10.78
N ILE A 172 3.86 -15.60 10.26
CA ILE A 172 3.48 -16.82 10.99
C ILE A 172 4.25 -17.00 12.31
N PRO A 173 5.57 -16.76 12.37
CA PRO A 173 6.33 -16.89 13.62
C PRO A 173 5.82 -15.97 14.73
N ASP A 174 5.26 -14.79 14.39
CA ASP A 174 4.71 -13.85 15.35
C ASP A 174 3.57 -14.45 16.18
N LEU A 175 2.88 -15.50 15.65
CA LEU A 175 1.83 -16.22 16.37
C LEU A 175 2.31 -16.81 17.71
N VAL A 176 3.59 -17.18 17.80
CA VAL A 176 4.16 -17.82 19.00
C VAL A 176 4.40 -16.77 20.08
N ASP A 177 4.80 -15.58 19.70
CA ASP A 177 5.18 -14.51 20.63
C ASP A 177 4.06 -13.50 20.90
N ILE A 178 2.87 -13.69 20.29
CA ILE A 178 1.68 -12.89 20.62
C ILE A 178 0.98 -13.52 21.81
N ASP A 179 0.92 -12.78 22.90
CA ASP A 179 0.26 -13.15 24.14
C ASP A 179 -1.00 -12.32 24.40
N PHE A 180 -1.92 -12.93 25.15
CA PHE A 180 -3.19 -12.32 25.55
C PHE A 180 -3.36 -12.50 27.06
N LYS A 181 -3.43 -11.40 27.80
CA LYS A 181 -3.60 -11.42 29.24
C LYS A 181 -4.92 -10.78 29.65
N GLU A 182 -5.74 -11.57 30.33
CA GLU A 182 -7.04 -11.13 30.81
C GLU A 182 -7.08 -11.14 32.34
N SER A 183 -7.55 -10.04 32.91
CA SER A 183 -7.79 -9.86 34.33
C SER A 183 -9.11 -9.11 34.52
N LYS A 184 -9.66 -9.10 35.75
CA LYS A 184 -10.86 -8.32 36.09
C LYS A 184 -10.71 -6.81 35.85
N LYS A 185 -9.49 -6.30 35.81
CA LYS A 185 -9.18 -4.86 35.65
C LYS A 185 -8.69 -4.48 34.26
N TYR A 186 -8.18 -5.44 33.47
CA TYR A 186 -7.59 -5.15 32.16
C TYR A 186 -7.60 -6.39 31.26
N VAL A 187 -7.62 -6.14 29.96
CA VAL A 187 -7.47 -7.14 28.90
C VAL A 187 -6.44 -6.62 27.91
N PHE A 188 -5.29 -7.25 27.82
CA PHE A 188 -4.18 -6.81 26.97
C PHE A 188 -3.87 -7.81 25.86
N CYS A 189 -3.53 -7.26 24.71
CA CYS A 189 -2.99 -7.96 23.55
C CYS A 189 -1.58 -7.43 23.30
N TYR A 190 -0.55 -8.28 23.36
CA TYR A 190 0.83 -7.84 23.30
C TYR A 190 1.74 -8.88 22.61
N VAL A 191 2.95 -8.44 22.25
CA VAL A 191 3.99 -9.31 21.72
C VAL A 191 5.13 -9.43 22.74
N THR A 192 5.49 -10.66 23.05
CA THR A 192 6.61 -10.98 23.93
C THR A 192 7.92 -10.87 23.12
N MET A 193 8.91 -10.17 23.65
CA MET A 193 10.22 -10.03 22.99
C MET A 193 11.15 -11.18 23.34
N SER A 194 10.99 -12.31 22.66
CA SER A 194 11.97 -13.39 22.69
C SER A 194 13.20 -13.03 21.83
N TYR A 195 14.31 -13.75 22.05
CA TYR A 195 15.48 -13.64 21.16
C TYR A 195 15.13 -13.96 19.70
N ILE A 196 14.27 -14.95 19.49
CA ILE A 196 13.80 -15.35 18.17
C ILE A 196 12.97 -14.21 17.56
N MET A 197 12.05 -13.59 18.32
CA MET A 197 11.25 -12.45 17.86
C MET A 197 12.13 -11.26 17.45
N THR A 198 13.17 -10.95 18.21
CA THR A 198 14.15 -9.91 17.85
C THR A 198 14.81 -10.18 16.49
N LEU A 199 15.19 -11.45 16.22
CA LEU A 199 15.75 -11.84 14.92
C LEU A 199 14.73 -11.72 13.79
N ILE A 200 13.47 -12.12 14.02
CA ILE A 200 12.38 -12.03 13.05
C ILE A 200 12.11 -10.56 12.70
N ILE A 201 11.89 -9.70 13.69
CA ILE A 201 11.69 -8.26 13.48
C ILE A 201 12.87 -7.65 12.73
N THR A 202 14.09 -8.03 13.08
CA THR A 202 15.29 -7.57 12.37
C THR A 202 15.27 -7.99 10.90
N ALA A 203 14.97 -9.25 10.61
CA ALA A 203 14.86 -9.76 9.25
C ALA A 203 13.76 -9.04 8.47
N GLU A 204 12.59 -8.81 9.08
CA GLU A 204 11.48 -8.07 8.47
C GLU A 204 11.85 -6.63 8.12
N ILE A 205 12.53 -5.92 9.02
CA ILE A 205 13.01 -4.56 8.74
C ILE A 205 13.91 -4.56 7.49
N PHE A 206 14.81 -5.52 7.35
CA PHE A 206 15.66 -5.59 6.16
C PHE A 206 14.88 -5.98 4.90
N VAL A 207 14.08 -7.04 4.96
CA VAL A 207 13.39 -7.64 3.80
C VAL A 207 12.25 -6.75 3.30
N PHE A 208 11.49 -6.15 4.22
CA PHE A 208 10.30 -5.38 3.83
C PHE A 208 10.46 -3.86 3.89
N TYR A 209 11.53 -3.32 4.50
CA TYR A 209 11.74 -1.86 4.53
C TYR A 209 13.05 -1.45 3.85
N VAL A 210 14.20 -1.89 4.36
CA VAL A 210 15.50 -1.38 3.88
C VAL A 210 15.72 -1.74 2.41
N ILE A 211 15.56 -3.00 2.05
CA ILE A 211 15.76 -3.47 0.67
C ILE A 211 14.72 -2.87 -0.28
N PRO A 212 13.40 -2.96 -0.03
CA PRO A 212 12.39 -2.36 -0.89
C PRO A 212 12.56 -0.85 -1.07
N LEU A 213 12.81 -0.14 0.02
CA LEU A 213 13.00 1.32 -0.02
C LEU A 213 14.20 1.70 -0.88
N THR A 214 15.32 1.00 -0.70
CA THR A 214 16.53 1.20 -1.51
C THR A 214 16.24 0.94 -2.99
N ILE A 215 15.55 -0.17 -3.31
CA ILE A 215 15.15 -0.49 -4.69
C ILE A 215 14.26 0.63 -5.27
N ILE A 216 13.25 1.08 -4.53
CA ILE A 216 12.35 2.13 -4.95
C ILE A 216 13.13 3.41 -5.28
N ILE A 217 13.99 3.87 -4.37
CA ILE A 217 14.79 5.10 -4.56
C ILE A 217 15.69 4.96 -5.80
N VAL A 218 16.45 3.87 -5.92
CA VAL A 218 17.36 3.63 -7.05
C VAL A 218 16.57 3.58 -8.36
N MET A 219 15.44 2.84 -8.42
CA MET A 219 14.63 2.76 -9.64
C MET A 219 14.06 4.12 -10.04
N TYR A 220 13.65 4.96 -9.07
CA TYR A 220 13.16 6.31 -9.38
C TYR A 220 14.23 7.24 -9.92
N VAL A 221 15.43 7.20 -9.35
CA VAL A 221 16.59 7.94 -9.89
C VAL A 221 16.86 7.51 -11.33
N LEU A 222 16.93 6.20 -11.58
CA LEU A 222 17.18 5.65 -12.92
C LEU A 222 16.06 5.99 -13.92
N ILE A 223 14.79 5.91 -13.51
CA ILE A 223 13.65 6.32 -14.36
C ILE A 223 13.75 7.79 -14.73
N THR A 224 14.09 8.65 -13.77
CA THR A 224 14.19 10.10 -13.99
C THR A 224 15.32 10.43 -14.96
N ILE A 225 16.47 9.78 -14.82
CA ILE A 225 17.63 9.93 -15.74
C ILE A 225 17.23 9.49 -17.15
N GLU A 226 16.61 8.32 -17.29
CA GLU A 226 16.19 7.75 -18.58
C GLU A 226 15.16 8.63 -19.30
N LEU A 227 14.20 9.20 -18.55
CA LEU A 227 13.20 10.11 -19.12
C LEU A 227 13.83 11.43 -19.58
N LYS A 228 14.76 12.01 -18.80
CA LYS A 228 15.49 13.22 -19.19
C LYS A 228 16.34 12.98 -20.44
N PHE A 229 17.05 11.86 -20.50
CA PHE A 229 17.86 11.47 -21.65
C PHE A 229 17.01 11.30 -22.92
N LYS A 230 15.90 10.58 -22.85
CA LYS A 230 14.97 10.40 -23.97
C LYS A 230 14.30 11.71 -24.41
N LYS A 231 14.06 12.65 -23.50
CA LYS A 231 13.55 13.97 -23.83
C LYS A 231 14.56 14.80 -24.60
N LYS A 232 15.87 14.72 -24.24
CA LYS A 232 16.94 15.44 -24.91
C LYS A 232 17.19 14.95 -26.35
N LEU A 233 17.00 13.64 -26.61
CA LEU A 233 17.22 13.03 -27.94
C LEU A 233 16.08 13.28 -28.94
N ARG A 234 14.94 13.85 -28.53
CA ARG A 234 13.77 14.06 -29.39
C ARG A 234 13.55 15.54 -29.69
N SER A 235 13.46 15.88 -30.96
CA SER A 235 13.16 17.23 -31.44
C SER A 235 11.67 17.62 -31.28
N SER A 236 10.74 16.70 -31.08
CA SER A 236 9.31 17.00 -30.88
C SER A 236 8.62 15.98 -29.98
N PRO A 237 7.83 16.41 -28.99
CA PRO A 237 7.09 15.50 -28.10
C PRO A 237 5.84 14.94 -28.78
N ALA A 238 5.84 13.65 -29.13
CA ALA A 238 4.62 12.96 -29.54
C ALA A 238 3.61 12.93 -28.37
N ASN A 239 2.34 13.28 -28.62
CA ASN A 239 1.27 13.37 -27.61
C ASN A 239 1.13 12.13 -26.70
N GLY A 240 1.53 10.94 -27.17
CA GLY A 240 1.51 9.70 -26.37
C GLY A 240 2.63 9.60 -25.32
N GLN A 241 3.73 10.33 -25.48
CA GLN A 241 4.88 10.29 -24.57
C GLN A 241 4.61 11.12 -23.30
N GLN A 242 4.05 12.33 -23.47
CA GLN A 242 3.72 13.19 -22.31
C GLN A 242 2.77 12.48 -21.33
N ASN A 243 1.85 11.67 -21.84
CA ASN A 243 0.97 10.89 -20.96
C ASN A 243 1.69 9.75 -20.24
N ARG A 244 2.76 9.18 -20.84
CA ARG A 244 3.60 8.17 -20.18
C ARG A 244 4.46 8.77 -19.08
N ASP A 245 5.07 9.92 -19.36
CA ASP A 245 5.91 10.62 -18.39
C ASP A 245 5.10 11.04 -17.15
N LYS A 246 3.87 11.53 -17.36
CA LYS A 246 2.94 11.83 -16.26
C LYS A 246 2.56 10.57 -15.44
N ALA A 247 2.36 9.43 -16.11
CA ALA A 247 2.07 8.18 -15.40
C ALA A 247 3.26 7.72 -14.54
N VAL A 248 4.48 7.90 -15.01
CA VAL A 248 5.69 7.57 -14.24
C VAL A 248 5.86 8.48 -13.04
N ILE A 249 5.63 9.80 -13.20
CA ILE A 249 5.67 10.77 -12.08
C ILE A 249 4.61 10.42 -11.02
N MET A 250 3.40 10.03 -11.46
CA MET A 250 2.33 9.58 -10.56
C MET A 250 2.80 8.42 -9.67
N LEU A 251 3.45 7.44 -10.28
CA LEU A 251 3.91 6.26 -9.57
C LEU A 251 5.03 6.60 -8.59
N GLY A 252 5.87 7.60 -8.92
CA GLY A 252 6.84 8.18 -8.03
C GLY A 252 6.24 8.79 -6.79
N ALA A 253 5.19 9.54 -7.00
CA ALA A 253 4.45 10.15 -5.89
C ALA A 253 3.85 9.08 -4.96
N VAL A 254 3.28 7.99 -5.52
CA VAL A 254 2.76 6.86 -4.72
C VAL A 254 3.87 6.19 -3.92
N ALA A 255 4.99 5.86 -4.55
CA ALA A 255 6.09 5.21 -3.86
C ALA A 255 6.72 6.10 -2.78
N LEU A 256 6.90 7.40 -3.07
CA LEU A 256 7.43 8.35 -2.11
C LEU A 256 6.47 8.55 -0.93
N SER A 257 5.17 8.69 -1.19
CA SER A 257 4.18 8.82 -0.12
C SER A 257 4.19 7.60 0.80
N PHE A 258 4.30 6.41 0.21
CA PHE A 258 4.43 5.19 0.99
C PHE A 258 5.65 5.23 1.91
N CYS A 259 6.83 5.55 1.38
CA CYS A 259 8.06 5.66 2.17
C CYS A 259 7.90 6.65 3.35
N VAL A 260 7.32 7.81 3.10
CA VAL A 260 7.14 8.85 4.13
C VAL A 260 6.14 8.42 5.21
N PHE A 261 5.01 7.83 4.82
CA PHE A 261 3.96 7.46 5.78
C PHE A 261 4.31 6.22 6.60
N TRP A 262 5.17 5.32 6.09
CA TRP A 262 5.60 4.11 6.81
C TRP A 262 6.91 4.28 7.59
N ALA A 263 7.66 5.36 7.36
CA ALA A 263 8.91 5.63 8.06
C ALA A 263 8.76 5.63 9.60
N PRO A 264 7.73 6.26 10.20
CA PRO A 264 7.57 6.24 11.66
C PRO A 264 7.39 4.82 12.22
N TYR A 265 6.60 3.98 11.53
CA TYR A 265 6.42 2.59 11.92
C TYR A 265 7.74 1.79 11.86
N CYS A 266 8.53 1.99 10.81
CA CYS A 266 9.85 1.37 10.70
C CYS A 266 10.80 1.81 11.84
N VAL A 267 10.82 3.10 12.17
CA VAL A 267 11.62 3.63 13.27
C VAL A 267 11.17 3.03 14.61
N LEU A 268 9.86 2.93 14.84
CA LEU A 268 9.32 2.30 16.04
C LEU A 268 9.79 0.85 16.15
N ARG A 269 9.72 0.05 15.09
CA ARG A 269 10.20 -1.34 15.08
C ARG A 269 11.72 -1.44 15.35
N ILE A 270 12.53 -0.51 14.85
CA ILE A 270 13.96 -0.45 15.15
C ILE A 270 14.19 -0.16 16.62
N MET A 271 13.44 0.77 17.22
CA MET A 271 13.55 1.09 18.64
C MET A 271 13.19 -0.10 19.53
N LEU A 272 12.21 -0.92 19.11
CA LEU A 272 11.80 -2.12 19.83
C LEU A 272 12.92 -3.17 19.99
N ILE A 273 13.77 -3.30 18.98
CA ILE A 273 14.89 -4.27 19.00
C ILE A 273 16.18 -3.69 19.61
N TRP A 274 16.18 -2.40 19.93
CA TRP A 274 17.40 -1.74 20.44
C TRP A 274 17.38 -1.66 21.97
N PRO A 275 18.21 -2.44 22.68
CA PRO A 275 18.13 -2.62 24.14
C PRO A 275 18.40 -1.35 24.95
N LYS A 276 18.98 -0.30 24.34
CA LYS A 276 19.24 0.99 25.00
C LYS A 276 18.05 1.95 24.95
N PHE A 277 17.02 1.67 24.17
CA PHE A 277 15.81 2.49 24.11
C PHE A 277 14.76 1.95 25.09
N THR A 278 14.97 2.18 26.37
CA THR A 278 13.96 1.88 27.38
C THR A 278 12.82 2.88 27.29
N TYR A 279 11.62 2.42 27.62
CA TYR A 279 10.42 3.26 27.61
C TYR A 279 10.54 4.44 28.59
N GLU A 280 11.05 4.20 29.80
CA GLU A 280 11.17 5.23 30.85
C GLU A 280 12.06 6.40 30.43
N GLU A 281 13.20 6.13 29.80
CA GLU A 281 14.14 7.17 29.36
C GLU A 281 13.66 7.90 28.10
N HIS A 282 12.86 7.24 27.24
CA HIS A 282 12.47 7.75 25.93
C HIS A 282 10.96 7.91 25.76
N TYR A 283 10.22 8.05 26.85
CA TYR A 283 8.77 8.14 26.89
C TYR A 283 8.16 9.07 25.83
N ASN A 284 8.64 10.31 25.78
CA ASN A 284 8.13 11.30 24.82
C ASN A 284 8.38 10.88 23.36
N THR A 285 9.53 10.27 23.08
CA THR A 285 9.87 9.77 21.74
C THR A 285 8.96 8.62 21.35
N TRP A 286 8.74 7.67 22.24
CA TRP A 286 7.80 6.57 22.04
C TRP A 286 6.38 7.09 21.78
N LYS A 287 5.91 8.02 22.60
CA LYS A 287 4.58 8.62 22.45
C LYS A 287 4.41 9.31 21.09
N ILE A 288 5.38 10.13 20.69
CA ILE A 288 5.35 10.82 19.40
C ILE A 288 5.36 9.81 18.24
N LEU A 289 6.24 8.80 18.27
CA LEU A 289 6.31 7.79 17.22
C LEU A 289 5.01 7.00 17.10
N ASN A 290 4.37 6.68 18.22
CA ASN A 290 3.07 6.01 18.20
C ASN A 290 1.99 6.82 17.49
N TYR A 291 1.89 8.12 17.78
CA TYR A 291 0.97 8.97 17.04
C TYR A 291 1.33 9.07 15.55
N LEU A 292 2.63 9.12 15.24
CA LEU A 292 3.09 9.14 13.86
C LEU A 292 2.84 7.81 13.13
N CYS A 293 2.71 6.68 13.83
CA CYS A 293 2.36 5.41 13.21
C CYS A 293 0.95 5.41 12.59
N TYR A 294 0.03 6.26 13.07
CA TYR A 294 -1.27 6.48 12.41
C TYR A 294 -1.13 7.02 10.97
N ASN A 295 0.03 7.57 10.60
CA ASN A 295 0.31 7.96 9.22
C ASN A 295 0.27 6.77 8.23
N SER A 296 0.45 5.54 8.70
CA SER A 296 0.29 4.34 7.87
C SER A 296 -1.11 4.26 7.25
N TYR A 297 -2.14 4.65 7.98
CA TYR A 297 -3.51 4.75 7.45
C TYR A 297 -3.68 5.87 6.44
N VAL A 298 -2.95 6.98 6.59
CA VAL A 298 -2.99 8.08 5.61
C VAL A 298 -2.47 7.60 4.26
N SER A 299 -1.47 6.69 4.23
CA SER A 299 -0.95 6.13 2.98
C SER A 299 -2.04 5.45 2.15
N SER A 300 -2.98 4.74 2.80
CA SER A 300 -4.09 4.06 2.10
C SER A 300 -5.12 5.03 1.51
N ALA A 301 -5.32 6.19 2.14
CA ALA A 301 -6.22 7.23 1.64
C ALA A 301 -5.59 8.07 0.50
N VAL A 302 -4.27 8.22 0.49
CA VAL A 302 -3.54 9.02 -0.52
C VAL A 302 -3.52 8.32 -1.88
N ASN A 303 -3.47 7.00 -1.93
CA ASN A 303 -3.40 6.21 -3.17
C ASN A 303 -4.51 6.55 -4.18
N PRO A 304 -5.81 6.49 -3.85
CA PRO A 304 -6.89 6.85 -4.77
C PRO A 304 -6.84 8.33 -5.21
N ILE A 305 -6.42 9.22 -4.31
CA ILE A 305 -6.30 10.65 -4.60
C ILE A 305 -5.24 10.86 -5.70
N LEU A 306 -4.06 10.25 -5.55
CA LEU A 306 -3.00 10.35 -6.54
C LEU A 306 -3.43 9.78 -7.91
N TYR A 307 -4.14 8.65 -7.94
CA TYR A 307 -4.66 8.09 -9.20
C TYR A 307 -5.67 9.04 -9.86
N SER A 308 -6.56 9.63 -9.06
CA SER A 308 -7.57 10.57 -9.54
C SER A 308 -6.98 11.89 -10.04
N LEU A 309 -5.98 12.44 -9.36
CA LEU A 309 -5.35 13.70 -9.75
C LEU A 309 -4.53 13.57 -11.04
N MET A 310 -3.81 12.47 -11.20
CA MET A 310 -2.79 12.36 -12.24
C MET A 310 -3.26 11.62 -13.50
N SER A 311 -4.28 10.75 -13.43
CA SER A 311 -4.75 9.97 -14.57
C SER A 311 -6.08 10.47 -15.12
N ARG A 312 -6.06 11.07 -16.34
CA ARG A 312 -7.26 11.48 -17.06
C ARG A 312 -8.24 10.32 -17.30
N LYS A 313 -7.70 9.10 -17.52
CA LYS A 313 -8.51 7.90 -17.73
C LYS A 313 -9.24 7.48 -16.46
N PHE A 314 -8.57 7.52 -15.30
CA PHE A 314 -9.18 7.27 -14.01
C PHE A 314 -10.29 8.29 -13.72
N ARG A 315 -9.98 9.58 -13.85
CA ARG A 315 -10.99 10.64 -13.64
C ARG A 315 -12.24 10.47 -14.49
N GLN A 316 -12.08 10.13 -15.78
CA GLN A 316 -13.23 9.90 -16.64
C GLN A 316 -14.01 8.66 -16.22
N ALA A 317 -13.33 7.57 -15.88
CA ALA A 317 -13.99 6.35 -15.44
C ALA A 317 -14.70 6.54 -14.08
N PHE A 318 -14.14 7.32 -13.15
CA PHE A 318 -14.81 7.73 -11.92
C PHE A 318 -16.11 8.51 -12.25
N LYS A 319 -16.04 9.55 -13.09
CA LYS A 319 -17.21 10.31 -13.51
C LYS A 319 -18.28 9.44 -14.15
N ASP A 320 -17.88 8.48 -14.98
CA ASP A 320 -18.81 7.57 -15.65
C ASP A 320 -19.53 6.66 -14.65
N ILE A 321 -18.85 6.20 -13.57
CA ILE A 321 -19.45 5.42 -12.48
C ILE A 321 -20.45 6.26 -11.70
N PHE A 322 -20.08 7.47 -11.25
CA PHE A 322 -20.96 8.35 -10.48
C PHE A 322 -22.20 8.79 -11.28
N ASN A 323 -22.05 8.97 -12.60
CA ASN A 323 -23.16 9.36 -13.49
C ASN A 323 -23.99 8.15 -13.98
N GLY A 324 -23.77 6.95 -13.46
CA GLY A 324 -24.47 5.73 -13.88
C GLY A 324 -24.27 5.35 -15.36
N ARG A 325 -23.28 5.95 -16.04
CA ARG A 325 -23.02 5.70 -17.46
C ARG A 325 -22.31 4.36 -17.63
N LYS A 326 -22.85 3.51 -18.51
CA LYS A 326 -22.17 2.26 -18.89
C LYS A 326 -20.80 2.58 -19.50
N PRO A 327 -19.74 1.80 -19.17
CA PRO A 327 -18.41 1.98 -19.73
C PRO A 327 -18.49 2.01 -21.26
N ARG A 328 -18.01 3.06 -21.91
CA ARG A 328 -17.96 3.16 -23.36
C ARG A 328 -17.11 2.02 -23.90
N ALA A 329 -17.75 1.01 -24.47
CA ALA A 329 -17.08 0.02 -25.29
C ALA A 329 -16.29 0.76 -26.37
N ARG A 330 -14.97 0.60 -26.40
CA ARG A 330 -14.09 1.31 -27.33
C ARG A 330 -14.53 0.98 -28.75
N LYS A 331 -14.96 1.97 -29.53
CA LYS A 331 -15.16 1.95 -30.99
C LYS A 331 -13.85 1.59 -31.74
N ARG A 332 -13.27 0.43 -31.47
CA ARG A 332 -12.04 -0.04 -32.13
C ARG A 332 -12.36 -0.99 -33.29
N MET A 333 -13.59 -1.47 -33.36
CA MET A 333 -14.03 -2.36 -34.46
C MET A 333 -14.46 -1.59 -35.72
N ASP A 334 -14.98 -0.37 -35.59
CA ASP A 334 -15.45 0.40 -36.77
C ASP A 334 -14.29 0.99 -37.58
N SER A 335 -13.20 1.39 -36.99
CA SER A 335 -12.04 1.92 -37.72
C SER A 335 -11.37 0.87 -38.60
N THR A 336 -11.21 -0.37 -38.09
CA THR A 336 -10.61 -1.46 -38.87
C THR A 336 -11.58 -1.97 -39.94
N ARG A 337 -12.91 -2.02 -39.66
CA ARG A 337 -13.92 -2.38 -40.62
C ARG A 337 -14.06 -1.31 -41.72
N ASN A 338 -14.03 -0.03 -41.33
CA ASN A 338 -14.07 1.09 -42.31
C ASN A 338 -12.80 1.21 -43.13
N SER A 339 -11.61 0.87 -42.59
CA SER A 339 -10.37 0.80 -43.38
C SER A 339 -10.35 -0.39 -44.33
N LEU A 340 -10.90 -1.53 -43.93
CA LEU A 340 -11.04 -2.71 -44.79
C LEU A 340 -12.07 -2.48 -45.90
N LEU A 341 -13.20 -1.83 -45.59
CA LEU A 341 -14.20 -1.46 -46.58
C LEU A 341 -13.64 -0.43 -47.60
N ARG A 342 -12.88 0.57 -47.12
CA ARG A 342 -12.23 1.55 -47.97
C ARG A 342 -11.16 0.94 -48.88
N ASN A 343 -10.38 -0.03 -48.38
CA ASN A 343 -9.42 -0.76 -49.17
C ASN A 343 -10.08 -1.67 -50.24
N ASN A 344 -11.22 -2.30 -49.90
CA ASN A 344 -11.97 -3.10 -50.88
C ASN A 344 -12.59 -2.22 -51.96
N THR A 345 -13.17 -1.06 -51.60
CA THR A 345 -13.71 -0.11 -52.58
C THR A 345 -12.63 0.45 -53.54
N CYS A 346 -11.40 0.76 -53.02
CA CYS A 346 -10.27 1.14 -53.85
C CYS A 346 -9.82 0.01 -54.80
N ARG A 347 -9.86 -1.24 -54.32
CA ARG A 347 -9.47 -2.39 -55.14
C ARG A 347 -10.48 -2.67 -56.26
N ASP A 348 -11.78 -2.49 -55.97
CA ASP A 348 -12.85 -2.65 -56.92
C ASP A 348 -12.85 -1.55 -58.02
N ILE A 349 -12.49 -0.30 -57.65
CA ILE A 349 -12.31 0.81 -58.61
C ILE A 349 -11.13 0.53 -59.54
N ILE A 350 -9.97 0.08 -58.99
CA ILE A 350 -8.80 -0.24 -59.79
C ILE A 350 -9.07 -1.42 -60.73
N MET A 351 -9.84 -2.41 -60.33
CA MET A 351 -10.20 -3.57 -61.19
C MET A 351 -11.24 -3.21 -62.24
N SER A 352 -12.11 -2.20 -62.03
CA SER A 352 -13.02 -1.68 -63.02
C SER A 352 -12.28 -0.89 -64.11
N ASP A 353 -11.28 -0.08 -63.75
CA ASP A 353 -10.47 0.67 -64.69
C ASP A 353 -9.59 -0.22 -65.56
N ILE A 354 -9.08 -1.33 -65.09
CA ILE A 354 -8.32 -2.30 -65.87
C ILE A 354 -9.19 -3.02 -66.89
N LYS A 355 -10.49 -3.25 -66.61
CA LYS A 355 -11.43 -3.87 -67.56
C LYS A 355 -11.90 -2.94 -68.68
N LEU A 356 -11.65 -1.64 -68.57
CA LEU A 356 -11.97 -0.66 -69.62
C LEU A 356 -10.87 -0.48 -70.65
N TYR A 357 -9.69 -1.05 -70.40
CA TYR A 357 -8.52 -0.96 -71.30
C TYR A 357 -8.08 -2.31 -71.89
N THR A 358 -8.86 -3.40 -71.70
CA THR A 358 -8.79 -4.68 -72.38
C THR A 358 -10.02 -4.94 -73.21
#